data_8e75961674a8cc99fd0768557680c295
#
_entry.id   8e75961674a8cc99fd0768557680c295
#
_cell.length_a   1.000
_cell.length_b   1.000
_cell.length_c   1.000
_cell.angle_alpha   90.00
_cell.angle_beta   90.00
_cell.angle_gamma   90.00
#
_symmetry.space_group_name_H-M   'P 1'
#
loop_
_entity.id
_entity.type
_entity.pdbx_description
1 polymer ?
#
loop_
_entity_poly.entity_id
_entity_poly.type
_entity_poly.pdbx_seq_one_letter_code
_entity_poly.pdbx_strand_id
1 'polypeptide(L)'
;EISACLVGSEMCIRDRIERLTGHIQLKNTSTLKGVGDDSAVLDYQGKQTLITTDLLLEGVHFDLTYVPLKHLGYKSAVVNFSDIYAMNGTPRQITVSLGVSKRFSVENLEELYAGIQLACDIYGVDLVGGDTSASMTGLTISITCIGEGEPGKVVYRNGAKENDLICVSGDLGAAYMGLQLLEREKRVFAGEAEFKPAFEGHEYLLERQLKPEARKDIVAELDKAGIVPTAMMDISDGLSSELLHICSQSHVGCRIYEDRIPIDYQTAAMAEEFNMNLVTAALNGGEDYELLFTVPLEKHDIVAAIPGVRVIGHITKPELGCCMITRDDTEITLRAQGWNSLAEE
;
A
#
# COMPACT_ATOMS: atom_id res chain seq x y z
N GLU A 1 -0.19 -43.64 -15.17
CA GLU A 1 0.98 -42.73 -15.31
C GLU A 1 0.65 -41.29 -14.87
N ILE A 2 -0.55 -40.75 -15.17
CA ILE A 2 -0.98 -39.42 -14.73
C ILE A 2 -1.14 -39.35 -13.21
N SER A 3 -1.66 -40.40 -12.57
CA SER A 3 -1.87 -40.48 -11.11
C SER A 3 -0.52 -40.50 -10.35
N ALA A 4 0.49 -41.20 -10.86
CA ALA A 4 1.81 -41.27 -10.20
C ALA A 4 2.59 -39.94 -10.32
N CYS A 5 2.36 -39.17 -11.39
CA CYS A 5 2.98 -37.85 -11.56
C CYS A 5 2.37 -36.79 -10.64
N LEU A 6 1.07 -36.87 -10.35
CA LEU A 6 0.38 -35.98 -9.42
C LEU A 6 0.81 -36.23 -7.96
N VAL A 7 0.91 -37.50 -7.53
CA VAL A 7 1.35 -37.85 -6.18
C VAL A 7 2.80 -37.43 -5.93
N GLY A 8 3.69 -37.60 -6.93
CA GLY A 8 5.06 -37.13 -6.83
C GLY A 8 5.21 -35.60 -6.79
N SER A 9 4.33 -34.86 -7.50
CA SER A 9 4.34 -33.40 -7.50
C SER A 9 3.75 -32.82 -6.19
N GLU A 10 2.72 -33.43 -5.60
CA GLU A 10 2.15 -32.99 -4.32
C GLU A 10 3.12 -33.18 -3.15
N MET A 11 3.82 -34.32 -3.06
CA MET A 11 4.86 -34.50 -2.04
C MET A 11 5.98 -33.47 -2.18
N CYS A 12 6.41 -33.20 -3.41
CA CYS A 12 7.43 -32.18 -3.70
C CYS A 12 6.95 -30.75 -3.36
N ILE A 13 5.65 -30.45 -3.49
CA ILE A 13 5.06 -29.14 -3.14
C ILE A 13 4.97 -28.99 -1.63
N ARG A 14 4.51 -30.01 -0.90
CA ARG A 14 4.45 -29.99 0.57
C ARG A 14 5.82 -29.82 1.21
N ASP A 15 6.83 -30.55 0.74
CA ASP A 15 8.22 -30.40 1.20
C ASP A 15 8.76 -28.98 0.97
N ARG A 16 8.39 -28.34 -0.16
CA ARG A 16 8.75 -26.95 -0.45
C ARG A 16 8.04 -25.96 0.48
N ILE A 17 6.74 -26.13 0.73
CA ILE A 17 5.99 -25.31 1.69
C ILE A 17 6.63 -25.43 3.07
N GLU A 18 6.92 -26.65 3.55
CA GLU A 18 7.58 -26.86 4.83
C GLU A 18 8.96 -26.21 4.89
N ARG A 19 9.75 -26.29 3.82
CA ARG A 19 11.06 -25.61 3.71
C ARG A 19 10.92 -24.09 3.80
N LEU A 20 9.89 -23.50 3.15
CA LEU A 20 9.67 -22.05 3.12
C LEU A 20 9.05 -21.52 4.42
N THR A 21 8.28 -22.33 5.14
CA THR A 21 7.47 -21.85 6.28
C THR A 21 7.81 -22.49 7.62
N GLY A 22 8.54 -23.62 7.62
CA GLY A 22 8.84 -24.39 8.84
C GLY A 22 9.69 -23.68 9.88
N HIS A 23 10.38 -22.60 9.49
CA HIS A 23 11.17 -21.76 10.40
C HIS A 23 10.39 -20.54 10.94
N ILE A 24 9.15 -20.30 10.47
CA ILE A 24 8.34 -19.15 10.84
C ILE A 24 7.83 -19.31 12.28
N GLN A 25 8.09 -18.30 13.11
CA GLN A 25 7.59 -18.23 14.48
C GLN A 25 6.33 -17.37 14.54
N LEU A 26 5.28 -17.90 15.15
CA LEU A 26 4.05 -17.16 15.39
C LEU A 26 4.32 -16.01 16.40
N LYS A 27 3.83 -14.83 16.13
CA LYS A 27 4.07 -13.60 16.90
C LYS A 27 2.84 -13.15 17.68
N ASN A 28 1.66 -13.60 17.26
CA ASN A 28 0.39 -13.14 17.79
C ASN A 28 -0.32 -14.24 18.59
N THR A 29 -0.80 -13.89 19.79
CA THR A 29 -1.58 -14.81 20.64
C THR A 29 -2.95 -15.17 20.08
N SER A 30 -3.46 -14.36 19.14
CA SER A 30 -4.68 -14.67 18.39
C SER A 30 -4.48 -15.77 17.35
N THR A 31 -3.25 -16.15 17.01
CA THR A 31 -2.98 -17.29 16.12
C THR A 31 -2.83 -18.56 16.94
N LEU A 32 -3.86 -19.40 16.99
CA LEU A 32 -3.82 -20.68 17.69
C LEU A 32 -3.15 -21.77 16.84
N LYS A 33 -3.36 -21.74 15.53
CA LYS A 33 -2.76 -22.66 14.55
C LYS A 33 -2.43 -21.90 13.27
N GLY A 34 -1.20 -22.00 12.80
CA GLY A 34 -0.73 -21.40 11.54
C GLY A 34 -0.59 -22.43 10.43
N VAL A 35 0.45 -22.27 9.59
CA VAL A 35 0.74 -23.15 8.44
C VAL A 35 0.91 -24.59 8.87
N GLY A 36 0.45 -25.54 8.03
CA GLY A 36 0.65 -26.99 8.22
C GLY A 36 -0.59 -27.79 8.51
N ASP A 37 -1.77 -27.19 8.36
CA ASP A 37 -3.09 -27.88 8.43
C ASP A 37 -3.99 -27.35 7.30
N ASP A 38 -5.22 -27.91 7.18
CA ASP A 38 -6.21 -27.50 6.16
C ASP A 38 -6.65 -26.05 6.35
N SER A 39 -6.65 -25.55 7.59
CA SER A 39 -7.02 -24.17 7.93
C SER A 39 -6.17 -23.61 9.06
N ALA A 40 -5.95 -22.30 9.05
CA ALA A 40 -5.46 -21.57 10.21
C ALA A 40 -6.60 -21.41 11.23
N VAL A 41 -6.24 -21.37 12.54
CA VAL A 41 -7.19 -21.15 13.64
C VAL A 41 -6.83 -19.87 14.36
N LEU A 42 -7.76 -18.90 14.38
CA LEU A 42 -7.60 -17.57 14.95
C LEU A 42 -8.67 -17.31 16.03
N ASP A 43 -8.29 -16.64 17.10
CA ASP A 43 -9.20 -16.21 18.18
C ASP A 43 -8.95 -14.74 18.52
N TYR A 44 -9.91 -13.87 18.21
CA TYR A 44 -9.83 -12.41 18.44
C TYR A 44 -10.53 -11.92 19.72
N GLN A 45 -11.17 -12.79 20.49
CA GLN A 45 -11.71 -12.51 21.83
C GLN A 45 -12.50 -11.20 21.94
N GLY A 46 -13.46 -10.97 21.04
CA GLY A 46 -14.39 -9.85 21.10
C GLY A 46 -13.93 -8.55 20.42
N LYS A 47 -12.76 -8.52 19.79
CA LYS A 47 -12.35 -7.43 18.88
C LYS A 47 -13.06 -7.54 17.53
N GLN A 48 -13.13 -6.44 16.79
CA GLN A 48 -13.62 -6.45 15.41
C GLN A 48 -12.54 -7.02 14.49
N THR A 49 -12.91 -7.98 13.65
CA THR A 49 -12.00 -8.54 12.65
C THR A 49 -12.05 -7.69 11.39
N LEU A 50 -10.88 -7.26 10.91
CA LEU A 50 -10.68 -6.54 9.66
C LEU A 50 -10.07 -7.52 8.65
N ILE A 51 -10.57 -7.53 7.42
CA ILE A 51 -10.07 -8.42 6.36
C ILE A 51 -9.92 -7.61 5.09
N THR A 52 -8.75 -7.68 4.47
CA THR A 52 -8.48 -7.11 3.14
C THR A 52 -7.75 -8.11 2.27
N THR A 53 -7.75 -7.88 0.97
CA THR A 53 -7.00 -8.69 0.01
C THR A 53 -6.61 -7.87 -1.21
N ASP A 54 -5.35 -7.99 -1.61
CA ASP A 54 -4.82 -7.42 -2.84
C ASP A 54 -4.38 -8.50 -3.81
N LEU A 55 -4.46 -8.16 -5.09
CA LEU A 55 -4.03 -9.00 -6.21
C LEU A 55 -3.02 -8.24 -7.06
N LEU A 56 -1.77 -8.72 -7.10
CA LEU A 56 -0.72 -8.17 -7.93
C LEU A 56 -0.44 -9.08 -9.12
N LEU A 57 -0.50 -8.48 -10.32
CA LEU A 57 -0.28 -9.17 -11.60
C LEU A 57 0.98 -8.65 -12.27
N GLU A 58 1.82 -9.57 -12.74
CA GLU A 58 2.98 -9.23 -13.55
C GLU A 58 2.56 -8.55 -14.86
N GLY A 59 3.28 -7.47 -15.22
CA GLY A 59 2.98 -6.64 -16.38
C GLY A 59 1.87 -5.62 -16.16
N VAL A 60 1.20 -5.63 -14.98
CA VAL A 60 0.17 -4.66 -14.58
C VAL A 60 0.65 -3.87 -13.37
N HIS A 61 0.92 -4.56 -12.26
CA HIS A 61 1.30 -3.94 -10.98
C HIS A 61 2.81 -3.95 -10.74
N PHE A 62 3.55 -4.78 -11.45
CA PHE A 62 5.01 -4.85 -11.36
C PHE A 62 5.62 -5.41 -12.65
N ASP A 63 6.89 -5.06 -12.88
CA ASP A 63 7.69 -5.58 -13.98
C ASP A 63 9.00 -6.16 -13.44
N LEU A 64 9.22 -7.45 -13.64
CA LEU A 64 10.40 -8.18 -13.17
C LEU A 64 11.70 -7.83 -13.91
N THR A 65 11.65 -6.96 -14.92
CA THR A 65 12.87 -6.43 -15.56
C THR A 65 13.61 -5.47 -14.62
N TYR A 66 12.91 -4.83 -13.68
CA TYR A 66 13.50 -3.87 -12.72
C TYR A 66 13.05 -4.06 -11.26
N VAL A 67 12.02 -4.88 -10.99
CA VAL A 67 11.57 -5.13 -9.62
C VAL A 67 12.22 -6.41 -9.09
N PRO A 68 13.13 -6.33 -8.08
CA PRO A 68 13.68 -7.52 -7.45
C PRO A 68 12.61 -8.31 -6.68
N LEU A 69 12.65 -9.64 -6.74
CA LEU A 69 11.65 -10.52 -6.12
C LEU A 69 11.50 -10.28 -4.60
N LYS A 70 12.59 -9.99 -3.91
CA LYS A 70 12.55 -9.68 -2.48
C LYS A 70 11.78 -8.38 -2.19
N HIS A 71 11.97 -7.33 -3.00
CA HIS A 71 11.20 -6.09 -2.88
C HIS A 71 9.73 -6.31 -3.22
N LEU A 72 9.46 -7.08 -4.29
CA LEU A 72 8.11 -7.45 -4.67
C LEU A 72 7.38 -8.20 -3.55
N GLY A 73 8.04 -9.18 -2.91
CA GLY A 73 7.50 -9.90 -1.78
C GLY A 73 7.19 -8.98 -0.60
N TYR A 74 8.10 -8.06 -0.27
CA TYR A 74 7.90 -7.07 0.78
C TYR A 74 6.68 -6.18 0.48
N LYS A 75 6.67 -5.55 -0.70
CA LYS A 75 5.58 -4.67 -1.15
C LYS A 75 4.23 -5.38 -1.15
N SER A 76 4.16 -6.60 -1.67
CA SER A 76 2.90 -7.36 -1.75
C SER A 76 2.26 -7.65 -0.38
N ALA A 77 3.06 -7.73 0.69
CA ALA A 77 2.54 -7.85 2.05
C ALA A 77 2.16 -6.48 2.64
N VAL A 78 3.01 -5.46 2.46
CA VAL A 78 2.86 -4.14 3.07
C VAL A 78 1.62 -3.40 2.56
N VAL A 79 1.25 -3.53 1.28
CA VAL A 79 0.03 -2.90 0.73
C VAL A 79 -1.21 -3.34 1.51
N ASN A 80 -1.33 -4.62 1.83
CA ASN A 80 -2.41 -5.14 2.67
C ASN A 80 -2.33 -4.68 4.13
N PHE A 81 -1.13 -4.48 4.67
CA PHE A 81 -0.99 -3.91 6.03
C PHE A 81 -1.44 -2.46 6.07
N SER A 82 -1.21 -1.72 4.99
CA SER A 82 -1.67 -0.34 4.80
C SER A 82 -3.19 -0.23 4.95
N ASP A 83 -3.96 -1.09 4.28
CA ASP A 83 -5.42 -1.12 4.40
C ASP A 83 -5.90 -1.30 5.85
N ILE A 84 -5.26 -2.20 6.59
CA ILE A 84 -5.62 -2.44 7.99
C ILE A 84 -5.31 -1.22 8.87
N TYR A 85 -4.14 -0.59 8.67
CA TYR A 85 -3.79 0.64 9.38
C TYR A 85 -4.69 1.81 8.98
N ALA A 86 -5.11 1.89 7.71
CA ALA A 86 -6.05 2.89 7.21
C ALA A 86 -7.43 2.80 7.89
N MET A 87 -7.77 1.66 8.47
CA MET A 87 -8.96 1.49 9.31
C MET A 87 -8.70 1.63 10.81
N ASN A 88 -7.55 2.19 11.21
CA ASN A 88 -7.11 2.28 12.61
C ASN A 88 -7.04 0.92 13.31
N GLY A 89 -6.72 -0.13 12.53
CA GLY A 89 -6.57 -1.50 12.98
C GLY A 89 -5.11 -1.90 13.16
N THR A 90 -4.91 -3.17 13.52
CA THR A 90 -3.59 -3.79 13.62
C THR A 90 -3.59 -5.09 12.81
N PRO A 91 -2.75 -5.22 11.78
CA PRO A 91 -2.62 -6.46 11.02
C PRO A 91 -2.03 -7.56 11.92
N ARG A 92 -2.51 -8.78 11.75
CA ARG A 92 -2.13 -9.92 12.59
C ARG A 92 -1.67 -11.13 11.80
N GLN A 93 -2.41 -11.52 10.78
CA GLN A 93 -2.12 -12.71 9.99
C GLN A 93 -2.26 -12.40 8.50
N ILE A 94 -1.50 -13.15 7.69
CA ILE A 94 -1.68 -13.19 6.23
C ILE A 94 -1.75 -14.62 5.71
N THR A 95 -2.46 -14.78 4.59
CA THR A 95 -2.35 -15.91 3.69
C THR A 95 -1.85 -15.44 2.34
N VAL A 96 -1.02 -16.27 1.68
CA VAL A 96 -0.38 -15.93 0.40
C VAL A 96 -0.77 -16.95 -0.67
N SER A 97 -1.43 -16.52 -1.72
CA SER A 97 -1.76 -17.35 -2.88
C SER A 97 -0.91 -16.92 -4.08
N LEU A 98 -0.24 -17.87 -4.71
CA LEU A 98 0.65 -17.64 -5.83
C LEU A 98 0.20 -18.40 -7.09
N GLY A 99 0.15 -17.70 -8.22
CA GLY A 99 0.12 -18.29 -9.54
C GLY A 99 1.52 -18.19 -10.17
N VAL A 100 2.21 -19.32 -10.38
CA VAL A 100 3.63 -19.33 -10.74
C VAL A 100 3.84 -19.99 -12.10
N SER A 101 4.45 -19.28 -13.06
CA SER A 101 4.80 -19.86 -14.36
C SER A 101 6.10 -20.68 -14.28
N LYS A 102 6.29 -21.55 -15.28
CA LYS A 102 7.43 -22.49 -15.35
C LYS A 102 8.82 -21.82 -15.42
N ARG A 103 8.88 -20.51 -15.63
CA ARG A 103 10.16 -19.77 -15.68
C ARG A 103 10.77 -19.50 -14.30
N PHE A 104 9.99 -19.66 -13.24
CA PHE A 104 10.45 -19.40 -11.87
C PHE A 104 11.08 -20.68 -11.28
N SER A 105 12.26 -20.54 -10.71
CA SER A 105 12.90 -21.58 -9.94
C SER A 105 12.46 -21.55 -8.46
N VAL A 106 12.88 -22.52 -7.68
CA VAL A 106 12.62 -22.56 -6.23
C VAL A 106 13.31 -21.38 -5.54
N GLU A 107 14.54 -21.08 -5.97
CA GLU A 107 15.32 -19.97 -5.43
C GLU A 107 14.62 -18.61 -5.65
N ASN A 108 13.95 -18.42 -6.80
CA ASN A 108 13.15 -17.22 -7.06
C ASN A 108 11.99 -17.10 -6.06
N LEU A 109 11.34 -18.21 -5.73
CA LEU A 109 10.27 -18.21 -4.74
C LEU A 109 10.80 -17.99 -3.31
N GLU A 110 11.97 -18.55 -2.99
CA GLU A 110 12.65 -18.30 -1.71
C GLU A 110 12.97 -16.81 -1.54
N GLU A 111 13.42 -16.13 -2.60
CA GLU A 111 13.69 -14.69 -2.60
C GLU A 111 12.39 -13.86 -2.40
N LEU A 112 11.30 -14.22 -3.10
CA LEU A 112 10.00 -13.59 -2.93
C LEU A 112 9.51 -13.74 -1.48
N TYR A 113 9.53 -14.95 -0.94
CA TYR A 113 9.12 -15.23 0.44
C TYR A 113 10.02 -14.57 1.48
N ALA A 114 11.32 -14.40 1.20
CA ALA A 114 12.21 -13.64 2.08
C ALA A 114 11.76 -12.16 2.21
N GLY A 115 11.20 -11.58 1.15
CA GLY A 115 10.58 -10.25 1.19
C GLY A 115 9.31 -10.22 2.02
N ILE A 116 8.39 -11.17 1.79
CA ILE A 116 7.16 -11.32 2.56
C ILE A 116 7.47 -11.49 4.06
N GLN A 117 8.43 -12.39 4.37
CA GLN A 117 8.82 -12.64 5.76
C GLN A 117 9.43 -11.40 6.42
N LEU A 118 10.25 -10.62 5.69
CA LEU A 118 10.81 -9.36 6.20
C LEU A 118 9.70 -8.38 6.58
N ALA A 119 8.67 -8.22 5.74
CA ALA A 119 7.51 -7.40 6.06
C ALA A 119 6.78 -7.93 7.31
N CYS A 120 6.52 -9.24 7.36
CA CYS A 120 5.92 -9.89 8.53
C CYS A 120 6.71 -9.64 9.82
N ASP A 121 8.05 -9.69 9.77
CA ASP A 121 8.92 -9.46 10.93
C ASP A 121 8.86 -8.01 11.42
N ILE A 122 8.90 -7.05 10.49
CA ILE A 122 8.87 -5.62 10.81
C ILE A 122 7.52 -5.21 11.41
N TYR A 123 6.42 -5.75 10.86
CA TYR A 123 5.06 -5.36 11.28
C TYR A 123 4.46 -6.26 12.36
N GLY A 124 5.13 -7.39 12.69
CA GLY A 124 4.65 -8.33 13.71
C GLY A 124 3.45 -9.13 13.24
N VAL A 125 3.43 -9.54 11.97
CA VAL A 125 2.34 -10.29 11.32
C VAL A 125 2.76 -11.76 11.14
N ASP A 126 1.82 -12.68 11.27
CA ASP A 126 2.05 -14.10 11.07
C ASP A 126 1.63 -14.52 9.65
N LEU A 127 2.51 -15.22 8.92
CA LEU A 127 2.12 -15.97 7.73
C LEU A 127 1.51 -17.30 8.18
N VAL A 128 0.21 -17.49 7.95
CA VAL A 128 -0.54 -18.63 8.52
C VAL A 128 -1.02 -19.64 7.48
N GLY A 129 -0.86 -19.35 6.19
CA GLY A 129 -1.28 -20.26 5.13
C GLY A 129 -1.16 -19.64 3.74
N GLY A 130 -1.68 -20.37 2.77
CA GLY A 130 -1.68 -19.93 1.38
C GLY A 130 -1.88 -21.09 0.42
N ASP A 131 -1.76 -20.79 -0.87
CA ASP A 131 -1.85 -21.75 -1.96
C ASP A 131 -0.84 -21.44 -3.04
N THR A 132 -0.42 -22.43 -3.82
CA THR A 132 0.47 -22.23 -4.98
C THR A 132 -0.02 -23.07 -6.15
N SER A 133 -0.39 -22.40 -7.23
CA SER A 133 -0.84 -23.03 -8.46
C SER A 133 0.05 -22.68 -9.65
N ALA A 134 -0.03 -23.49 -10.70
CA ALA A 134 0.65 -23.17 -11.96
C ALA A 134 -0.06 -22.02 -12.66
N SER A 135 0.72 -21.09 -13.21
CA SER A 135 0.25 -20.00 -14.10
C SER A 135 0.77 -20.21 -15.52
N MET A 136 -0.05 -19.84 -16.49
CA MET A 136 0.35 -19.82 -17.92
C MET A 136 0.97 -18.49 -18.34
N THR A 137 0.79 -17.42 -17.57
CA THR A 137 1.02 -16.03 -17.99
C THR A 137 1.89 -15.22 -17.02
N GLY A 138 2.81 -15.84 -16.29
CA GLY A 138 3.70 -15.09 -15.40
C GLY A 138 3.45 -15.32 -13.92
N LEU A 139 3.78 -14.33 -13.09
CA LEU A 139 3.60 -14.36 -11.65
C LEU A 139 2.33 -13.58 -11.24
N THR A 140 1.52 -14.23 -10.44
CA THR A 140 0.36 -13.63 -9.78
C THR A 140 0.53 -13.81 -8.28
N ILE A 141 0.32 -12.74 -7.51
CA ILE A 141 0.41 -12.75 -6.06
C ILE A 141 -0.91 -12.24 -5.51
N SER A 142 -1.58 -13.02 -4.68
CA SER A 142 -2.72 -12.57 -3.89
C SER A 142 -2.43 -12.79 -2.42
N ILE A 143 -2.51 -11.71 -1.64
CA ILE A 143 -2.32 -11.76 -0.19
C ILE A 143 -3.62 -11.31 0.47
N THR A 144 -4.11 -12.12 1.39
CA THR A 144 -5.22 -11.75 2.26
C THR A 144 -4.66 -11.45 3.64
N CYS A 145 -4.92 -10.25 4.15
CA CYS A 145 -4.54 -9.83 5.49
C CYS A 145 -5.75 -9.83 6.42
N ILE A 146 -5.55 -10.38 7.62
CA ILE A 146 -6.52 -10.38 8.70
C ILE A 146 -5.93 -9.54 9.83
N GLY A 147 -6.69 -8.55 10.25
CA GLY A 147 -6.34 -7.65 11.34
C GLY A 147 -7.43 -7.57 12.41
N GLU A 148 -7.13 -6.87 13.46
CA GLU A 148 -8.05 -6.59 14.55
C GLU A 148 -8.20 -5.09 14.78
N GLY A 149 -9.43 -4.66 15.10
CA GLY A 149 -9.75 -3.30 15.50
C GLY A 149 -10.46 -3.28 16.86
N GLU A 150 -10.14 -2.27 17.66
CA GLU A 150 -10.84 -2.04 18.92
C GLU A 150 -12.27 -1.55 18.63
N PRO A 151 -13.31 -2.12 19.28
CA PRO A 151 -14.68 -1.68 19.11
C PRO A 151 -14.82 -0.18 19.41
N GLY A 152 -15.42 0.55 18.48
CA GLY A 152 -15.60 2.01 18.57
C GLY A 152 -14.38 2.85 18.19
N LYS A 153 -13.24 2.24 17.87
CA LYS A 153 -12.06 2.93 17.35
C LYS A 153 -11.77 2.62 15.86
N VAL A 154 -12.47 1.67 15.24
CA VAL A 154 -12.34 1.40 13.82
C VAL A 154 -12.81 2.62 13.04
N VAL A 155 -11.98 3.09 12.10
CA VAL A 155 -12.24 4.26 11.27
C VAL A 155 -12.61 3.79 9.86
N TYR A 156 -13.51 4.50 9.23
CA TYR A 156 -14.03 4.21 7.90
C TYR A 156 -13.74 5.38 6.95
N ARG A 157 -13.97 5.18 5.67
CA ARG A 157 -13.90 6.24 4.65
C ARG A 157 -15.02 7.27 4.79
N ASN A 158 -16.14 6.89 5.41
CA ASN A 158 -17.28 7.76 5.72
C ASN A 158 -17.19 8.27 7.17
N GLY A 159 -17.59 9.49 7.40
CA GLY A 159 -17.65 10.07 8.75
C GLY A 159 -16.99 11.44 8.85
N ALA A 160 -16.37 11.93 7.77
CA ALA A 160 -15.89 13.30 7.69
C ALA A 160 -17.04 14.30 7.81
N LYS A 161 -16.81 15.40 8.54
CA LYS A 161 -17.80 16.43 8.85
C LYS A 161 -17.34 17.79 8.38
N GLU A 162 -18.30 18.68 8.09
CA GLU A 162 -18.00 20.08 7.76
C GLU A 162 -17.07 20.69 8.82
N ASN A 163 -16.03 21.39 8.37
CA ASN A 163 -14.94 21.98 9.13
C ASN A 163 -13.90 21.00 9.74
N ASP A 164 -14.03 19.70 9.50
CA ASP A 164 -12.91 18.80 9.82
C ASP A 164 -11.67 19.18 9.03
N LEU A 165 -10.52 19.08 9.66
CA LEU A 165 -9.22 19.25 9.01
C LEU A 165 -8.91 18.03 8.15
N ILE A 166 -8.32 18.23 7.00
CA ILE A 166 -7.77 17.19 6.13
C ILE A 166 -6.28 17.08 6.40
N CYS A 167 -5.83 15.91 6.80
CA CYS A 167 -4.45 15.61 7.15
C CYS A 167 -3.90 14.50 6.27
N VAL A 168 -2.61 14.57 5.96
CA VAL A 168 -1.84 13.50 5.30
C VAL A 168 -0.58 13.20 6.10
N SER A 169 -0.14 11.95 6.06
CA SER A 169 1.17 11.56 6.57
C SER A 169 2.24 11.66 5.48
N GLY A 170 3.51 11.73 5.89
CA GLY A 170 4.68 11.69 5.01
C GLY A 170 4.67 12.74 3.90
N ASP A 171 5.02 12.31 2.70
CA ASP A 171 5.03 13.09 1.47
C ASP A 171 4.50 12.26 0.29
N LEU A 172 4.10 12.93 -0.79
CA LEU A 172 3.34 12.36 -1.88
C LEU A 172 4.06 12.48 -3.23
N GLY A 173 3.78 11.54 -4.12
CA GLY A 173 4.26 11.48 -5.49
C GLY A 173 5.65 10.88 -5.66
N ALA A 174 6.33 10.51 -4.57
CA ALA A 174 7.67 9.94 -4.62
C ALA A 174 7.66 8.53 -5.25
N ALA A 175 6.69 7.70 -4.93
CA ALA A 175 6.55 6.38 -5.52
C ALA A 175 6.33 6.47 -7.03
N TYR A 176 5.46 7.38 -7.48
CA TYR A 176 5.22 7.60 -8.90
C TYR A 176 6.48 8.10 -9.65
N MET A 177 7.26 9.01 -9.07
CA MET A 177 8.52 9.46 -9.68
C MET A 177 9.55 8.33 -9.72
N GLY A 178 9.59 7.46 -8.71
CA GLY A 178 10.39 6.24 -8.72
C GLY A 178 9.99 5.28 -9.85
N LEU A 179 8.69 5.09 -10.09
CA LEU A 179 8.18 4.31 -11.21
C LEU A 179 8.60 4.91 -12.56
N GLN A 180 8.46 6.23 -12.73
CA GLN A 180 8.87 6.91 -13.97
C GLN A 180 10.36 6.74 -14.24
N LEU A 181 11.20 6.81 -13.19
CA LEU A 181 12.64 6.54 -13.30
C LEU A 181 12.91 5.10 -13.75
N LEU A 182 12.30 4.11 -13.13
CA LEU A 182 12.44 2.70 -13.49
C LEU A 182 12.01 2.42 -14.94
N GLU A 183 10.88 2.98 -15.36
CA GLU A 183 10.38 2.85 -16.73
C GLU A 183 11.26 3.58 -17.76
N ARG A 184 11.87 4.72 -17.40
CA ARG A 184 12.86 5.38 -18.26
C ARG A 184 14.07 4.50 -18.46
N GLU A 185 14.67 3.99 -17.38
CA GLU A 185 15.88 3.16 -17.46
C GLU A 185 15.61 1.87 -18.24
N LYS A 186 14.45 1.23 -18.04
CA LYS A 186 14.03 0.09 -18.84
C LYS A 186 14.01 0.40 -20.34
N ARG A 187 13.48 1.57 -20.74
CA ARG A 187 13.42 1.99 -22.16
C ARG A 187 14.79 2.30 -22.73
N VAL A 188 15.66 2.95 -21.95
CA VAL A 188 17.03 3.29 -22.37
C VAL A 188 17.86 2.03 -22.62
N PHE A 189 17.72 1.00 -21.76
CA PHE A 189 18.47 -0.24 -21.87
C PHE A 189 17.75 -1.35 -22.65
N ALA A 190 16.61 -1.06 -23.28
CA ALA A 190 15.91 -2.02 -24.11
C ALA A 190 16.78 -2.47 -25.31
N GLY A 191 17.23 -3.73 -25.29
CA GLY A 191 18.11 -4.29 -26.30
C GLY A 191 19.60 -4.27 -25.99
N GLU A 192 20.03 -3.68 -24.89
CA GLU A 192 21.43 -3.76 -24.42
C GLU A 192 21.70 -5.11 -23.74
N ALA A 193 22.95 -5.59 -23.87
CA ALA A 193 23.37 -6.87 -23.26
C ALA A 193 23.51 -6.78 -21.74
N GLU A 194 23.74 -5.60 -21.20
CA GLU A 194 23.88 -5.34 -19.75
C GLU A 194 23.00 -4.18 -19.35
N PHE A 195 22.15 -4.42 -18.33
CA PHE A 195 21.36 -3.37 -17.69
C PHE A 195 22.24 -2.66 -16.67
N LYS A 196 22.59 -1.39 -16.93
CA LYS A 196 23.38 -0.53 -16.05
C LYS A 196 22.65 0.78 -15.78
N PRO A 197 21.57 0.74 -15.01
CA PRO A 197 20.76 1.93 -14.77
C PRO A 197 21.48 2.97 -13.94
N ALA A 198 21.17 4.25 -14.19
CA ALA A 198 21.67 5.39 -13.43
C ALA A 198 20.78 5.66 -12.22
N PHE A 199 20.95 4.90 -11.14
CA PHE A 199 20.14 4.99 -9.92
C PHE A 199 20.81 5.79 -8.80
N GLU A 200 22.10 6.12 -8.94
CA GLU A 200 22.87 6.85 -7.92
C GLU A 200 22.24 8.23 -7.63
N GLY A 201 21.95 8.49 -6.37
CA GLY A 201 21.31 9.72 -5.91
C GLY A 201 19.78 9.72 -5.98
N HIS A 202 19.17 8.62 -6.39
CA HIS A 202 17.71 8.48 -6.49
C HIS A 202 17.15 7.38 -5.56
N GLU A 203 17.93 6.97 -4.56
CA GLU A 203 17.61 5.85 -3.65
C GLU A 203 16.27 6.06 -2.95
N TYR A 204 15.97 7.31 -2.55
CA TYR A 204 14.70 7.66 -1.91
C TYR A 204 13.49 7.34 -2.79
N LEU A 205 13.50 7.79 -4.05
CA LEU A 205 12.39 7.55 -4.99
C LEU A 205 12.19 6.08 -5.29
N LEU A 206 13.30 5.35 -5.44
CA LEU A 206 13.30 3.91 -5.66
C LEU A 206 12.78 3.15 -4.44
N GLU A 207 13.19 3.56 -3.23
CA GLU A 207 12.71 2.96 -1.99
C GLU A 207 11.20 3.16 -1.86
N ARG A 208 10.69 4.36 -2.10
CA ARG A 208 9.25 4.66 -2.05
C ARG A 208 8.44 3.79 -3.01
N GLN A 209 8.94 3.51 -4.22
CA GLN A 209 8.27 2.67 -5.20
C GLN A 209 8.42 1.17 -4.93
N LEU A 210 9.63 0.72 -4.60
CA LEU A 210 9.96 -0.71 -4.52
C LEU A 210 9.73 -1.31 -3.13
N LYS A 211 9.78 -0.47 -2.09
CA LYS A 211 9.67 -0.87 -0.69
C LYS A 211 8.84 0.14 0.11
N PRO A 212 7.54 0.33 -0.23
CA PRO A 212 6.69 1.24 0.51
C PRO A 212 6.55 0.80 1.98
N GLU A 213 6.16 1.74 2.85
CA GLU A 213 5.96 1.48 4.27
C GLU A 213 4.50 1.76 4.64
N ALA A 214 3.83 0.80 5.30
CA ALA A 214 2.53 1.04 5.92
C ALA A 214 2.71 1.85 7.22
N ARG A 215 1.87 2.87 7.43
CA ARG A 215 2.08 3.91 8.43
C ARG A 215 1.58 3.52 9.84
N LYS A 216 2.11 2.39 10.36
CA LYS A 216 1.86 1.98 11.77
C LYS A 216 2.32 3.02 12.79
N ASP A 217 3.36 3.79 12.45
CA ASP A 217 3.92 4.85 13.26
C ASP A 217 2.89 5.97 13.49
N ILE A 218 2.20 6.40 12.43
CA ILE A 218 1.18 7.45 12.49
C ILE A 218 -0.05 6.98 13.28
N VAL A 219 -0.50 5.74 13.06
CA VAL A 219 -1.61 5.16 13.84
C VAL A 219 -1.26 5.14 15.34
N ALA A 220 -0.01 4.76 15.68
CA ALA A 220 0.44 4.76 17.06
C ALA A 220 0.52 6.19 17.67
N GLU A 221 0.98 7.19 16.92
CA GLU A 221 1.01 8.58 17.39
C GLU A 221 -0.40 9.17 17.53
N LEU A 222 -1.34 8.83 16.64
CA LEU A 222 -2.74 9.22 16.78
C LEU A 222 -3.37 8.63 18.06
N ASP A 223 -3.16 7.33 18.33
CA ASP A 223 -3.67 6.69 19.54
C ASP A 223 -3.05 7.30 20.81
N LYS A 224 -1.75 7.56 20.82
CA LYS A 224 -1.03 8.23 21.91
C LYS A 224 -1.54 9.66 22.15
N ALA A 225 -1.91 10.37 21.07
CA ALA A 225 -2.51 11.70 21.13
C ALA A 225 -3.99 11.69 21.53
N GLY A 226 -4.61 10.53 21.68
CA GLY A 226 -6.03 10.37 21.96
C GLY A 226 -6.91 10.86 20.80
N ILE A 227 -6.44 10.71 19.57
CA ILE A 227 -7.15 11.09 18.34
C ILE A 227 -7.66 9.82 17.68
N VAL A 228 -8.97 9.75 17.45
CA VAL A 228 -9.59 8.82 16.52
C VAL A 228 -10.07 9.67 15.34
N PRO A 229 -9.53 9.47 14.12
CA PRO A 229 -9.97 10.21 12.94
C PRO A 229 -11.48 10.05 12.68
N THR A 230 -12.09 11.05 12.07
CA THR A 230 -13.50 10.99 11.67
C THR A 230 -13.69 10.18 10.38
N ALA A 231 -12.73 10.24 9.46
CA ALA A 231 -12.60 9.37 8.30
C ALA A 231 -11.11 9.12 8.03
N MET A 232 -10.77 7.98 7.44
CA MET A 232 -9.39 7.65 7.08
C MET A 232 -9.35 6.62 5.95
N MET A 233 -8.33 6.71 5.12
CA MET A 233 -7.90 5.70 4.16
C MET A 233 -6.43 5.90 3.81
N ASP A 234 -5.78 4.94 3.19
CA ASP A 234 -4.44 5.10 2.65
C ASP A 234 -4.47 5.65 1.22
N ILE A 235 -3.33 6.15 0.74
CA ILE A 235 -3.19 6.74 -0.59
C ILE A 235 -2.53 5.71 -1.50
N SER A 236 -3.36 4.96 -2.23
CA SER A 236 -2.96 3.94 -3.20
C SER A 236 -3.08 4.39 -4.65
N ASP A 237 -4.13 5.14 -5.01
CA ASP A 237 -4.40 5.62 -6.37
C ASP A 237 -4.04 7.10 -6.58
N GLY A 238 -3.73 7.81 -5.50
CA GLY A 238 -3.35 9.22 -5.46
C GLY A 238 -4.31 10.09 -4.67
N LEU A 239 -3.80 11.16 -4.07
CA LEU A 239 -4.53 12.01 -3.14
C LEU A 239 -5.90 12.48 -3.65
N SER A 240 -6.04 12.75 -4.95
CA SER A 240 -7.32 13.18 -5.53
C SER A 240 -8.38 12.09 -5.48
N SER A 241 -8.02 10.85 -5.77
CA SER A 241 -8.92 9.71 -5.74
C SER A 241 -9.47 9.48 -4.33
N GLU A 242 -8.58 9.39 -3.36
CA GLU A 242 -8.94 9.10 -1.97
C GLU A 242 -9.73 10.23 -1.33
N LEU A 243 -9.42 11.49 -1.62
CA LEU A 243 -10.24 12.62 -1.17
C LEU A 243 -11.66 12.57 -1.74
N LEU A 244 -11.79 12.24 -3.03
CA LEU A 244 -13.10 12.10 -3.66
C LEU A 244 -13.88 10.92 -3.06
N HIS A 245 -13.22 9.83 -2.67
CA HIS A 245 -13.84 8.71 -1.96
C HIS A 245 -14.36 9.12 -0.58
N ILE A 246 -13.54 9.79 0.24
CA ILE A 246 -13.96 10.30 1.55
C ILE A 246 -15.13 11.28 1.39
N CYS A 247 -15.03 12.23 0.48
CA CYS A 247 -16.08 13.24 0.26
C CYS A 247 -17.39 12.61 -0.21
N SER A 248 -17.33 11.69 -1.16
CA SER A 248 -18.50 10.98 -1.67
C SER A 248 -19.21 10.17 -0.59
N GLN A 249 -18.46 9.37 0.17
CA GLN A 249 -19.02 8.51 1.21
C GLN A 249 -19.47 9.27 2.46
N SER A 250 -18.90 10.45 2.71
CA SER A 250 -19.30 11.34 3.82
C SER A 250 -20.35 12.38 3.41
N HIS A 251 -20.70 12.47 2.11
CA HIS A 251 -21.61 13.47 1.56
C HIS A 251 -21.18 14.90 1.87
N VAL A 252 -19.93 15.23 1.62
CA VAL A 252 -19.29 16.53 1.88
C VAL A 252 -18.48 17.00 0.68
N GLY A 253 -18.04 18.25 0.70
CA GLY A 253 -17.01 18.79 -0.20
C GLY A 253 -15.68 18.94 0.52
N CYS A 254 -14.64 19.37 -0.20
CA CYS A 254 -13.34 19.67 0.39
C CYS A 254 -12.63 20.85 -0.28
N ARG A 255 -11.73 21.47 0.48
CA ARG A 255 -10.74 22.44 0.00
C ARG A 255 -9.37 21.99 0.47
N ILE A 256 -8.44 21.72 -0.45
CA ILE A 256 -7.02 21.51 -0.15
C ILE A 256 -6.20 22.66 -0.73
N TYR A 257 -5.03 22.91 -0.18
CA TYR A 257 -4.16 24.01 -0.56
C TYR A 257 -2.89 23.46 -1.21
N GLU A 258 -2.58 23.89 -2.43
CA GLU A 258 -1.42 23.44 -3.20
C GLU A 258 -0.10 23.58 -2.42
N ASP A 259 0.09 24.71 -1.73
CA ASP A 259 1.30 25.02 -0.97
C ASP A 259 1.46 24.20 0.31
N ARG A 260 0.41 23.47 0.71
CA ARG A 260 0.39 22.61 1.90
C ARG A 260 0.57 21.13 1.59
N ILE A 261 0.45 20.73 0.32
CA ILE A 261 0.69 19.32 -0.07
C ILE A 261 2.17 19.00 0.19
N PRO A 262 2.46 18.01 1.04
CA PRO A 262 3.85 17.63 1.32
C PRO A 262 4.46 16.90 0.12
N ILE A 263 5.57 17.42 -0.39
CA ILE A 263 6.32 16.83 -1.50
C ILE A 263 7.80 16.95 -1.16
N ASP A 264 8.52 15.83 -1.24
CA ASP A 264 9.96 15.82 -1.00
C ASP A 264 10.73 16.52 -2.12
N TYR A 265 11.89 17.09 -1.78
CA TYR A 265 12.72 17.83 -2.75
C TYR A 265 13.25 16.94 -3.87
N GLN A 266 13.51 15.63 -3.62
CA GLN A 266 13.95 14.69 -4.65
C GLN A 266 12.82 14.39 -5.64
N THR A 267 11.58 14.29 -5.14
CA THR A 267 10.38 14.18 -5.98
C THR A 267 10.22 15.41 -6.87
N ALA A 268 10.43 16.60 -6.31
CA ALA A 268 10.35 17.86 -7.07
C ALA A 268 11.44 17.94 -8.15
N ALA A 269 12.68 17.61 -7.81
CA ALA A 269 13.81 17.62 -8.75
C ALA A 269 13.59 16.63 -9.90
N MET A 270 13.10 15.42 -9.61
CA MET A 270 12.81 14.42 -10.62
C MET A 270 11.63 14.83 -11.53
N ALA A 271 10.58 15.43 -10.97
CA ALA A 271 9.47 15.95 -11.77
C ALA A 271 9.93 17.06 -12.73
N GLU A 272 10.83 17.94 -12.30
CA GLU A 272 11.46 18.96 -13.17
C GLU A 272 12.29 18.31 -14.28
N GLU A 273 13.12 17.32 -13.97
CA GLU A 273 13.92 16.57 -14.96
C GLU A 273 13.05 15.90 -16.02
N PHE A 274 11.91 15.33 -15.62
CA PHE A 274 10.95 14.73 -16.54
C PHE A 274 10.00 15.73 -17.24
N ASN A 275 10.13 17.03 -16.92
CA ASN A 275 9.19 18.06 -17.36
C ASN A 275 7.72 17.70 -17.04
N MET A 276 7.51 17.17 -15.85
CA MET A 276 6.20 16.78 -15.33
C MET A 276 5.68 17.80 -14.33
N ASN A 277 4.36 17.98 -14.29
CA ASN A 277 3.76 18.83 -13.28
C ASN A 277 3.82 18.14 -11.90
N LEU A 278 4.56 18.74 -10.98
CA LEU A 278 4.82 18.20 -9.64
C LEU A 278 3.51 17.93 -8.85
N VAL A 279 2.58 18.88 -8.90
CA VAL A 279 1.32 18.75 -8.17
C VAL A 279 0.47 17.62 -8.74
N THR A 280 0.48 17.43 -10.06
CA THR A 280 -0.19 16.30 -10.71
C THR A 280 0.39 14.96 -10.25
N ALA A 281 1.71 14.87 -10.07
CA ALA A 281 2.35 13.66 -9.55
C ALA A 281 1.86 13.33 -8.13
N ALA A 282 1.77 14.33 -7.24
CA ALA A 282 1.27 14.14 -5.88
C ALA A 282 -0.24 13.84 -5.81
N LEU A 283 -1.04 14.43 -6.72
CA LEU A 283 -2.49 14.24 -6.73
C LEU A 283 -2.93 12.91 -7.33
N ASN A 284 -2.20 12.39 -8.34
CA ASN A 284 -2.65 11.27 -9.17
C ASN A 284 -1.59 10.18 -9.35
N GLY A 285 -0.46 10.26 -8.66
CA GLY A 285 0.66 9.32 -8.83
C GLY A 285 0.41 7.94 -8.26
N GLY A 286 -0.22 7.89 -7.11
CA GLY A 286 -0.52 6.64 -6.40
C GLY A 286 0.69 5.93 -5.79
N GLU A 287 0.40 4.80 -5.15
CA GLU A 287 1.37 3.88 -4.51
C GLU A 287 2.23 4.50 -3.38
N ASP A 288 1.80 5.64 -2.83
CA ASP A 288 2.51 6.28 -1.72
C ASP A 288 2.28 5.58 -0.37
N TYR A 289 1.11 4.93 -0.19
CA TYR A 289 0.69 4.22 1.02
C TYR A 289 0.79 5.08 2.29
N GLU A 290 0.67 6.39 2.12
CA GLU A 290 0.52 7.34 3.21
C GLU A 290 -0.94 7.36 3.69
N LEU A 291 -1.19 7.83 4.92
CA LEU A 291 -2.55 7.95 5.44
C LEU A 291 -3.13 9.33 5.12
N LEU A 292 -4.32 9.33 4.53
CA LEU A 292 -5.20 10.47 4.40
C LEU A 292 -6.32 10.34 5.45
N PHE A 293 -6.49 11.35 6.30
CA PHE A 293 -7.49 11.29 7.34
C PHE A 293 -8.06 12.66 7.69
N THR A 294 -9.24 12.65 8.34
CA THR A 294 -9.90 13.86 8.81
C THR A 294 -10.04 13.86 10.33
N VAL A 295 -9.89 15.04 10.93
CA VAL A 295 -10.03 15.24 12.37
C VAL A 295 -10.82 16.53 12.65
N PRO A 296 -11.58 16.62 13.77
CA PRO A 296 -12.26 17.85 14.15
C PRO A 296 -11.30 19.03 14.30
N LEU A 297 -11.76 20.24 13.94
CA LEU A 297 -10.97 21.49 13.98
C LEU A 297 -10.32 21.73 15.35
N GLU A 298 -10.99 21.35 16.42
CA GLU A 298 -10.50 21.51 17.80
C GLU A 298 -9.24 20.69 18.10
N LYS A 299 -8.92 19.72 17.26
CA LYS A 299 -7.71 18.90 17.36
C LYS A 299 -6.50 19.48 16.61
N HIS A 300 -6.65 20.66 15.98
CA HIS A 300 -5.62 21.27 15.13
C HIS A 300 -4.23 21.26 15.78
N ASP A 301 -4.09 21.84 16.97
CA ASP A 301 -2.77 22.00 17.60
C ASP A 301 -2.13 20.67 17.99
N ILE A 302 -2.98 19.68 18.29
CA ILE A 302 -2.51 18.33 18.66
C ILE A 302 -2.05 17.59 17.39
N VAL A 303 -2.86 17.58 16.33
CA VAL A 303 -2.54 16.85 15.10
C VAL A 303 -1.37 17.50 14.36
N ALA A 304 -1.27 18.82 14.35
CA ALA A 304 -0.17 19.56 13.73
C ALA A 304 1.18 19.34 14.46
N ALA A 305 1.16 18.89 15.71
CA ALA A 305 2.36 18.57 16.48
C ALA A 305 2.84 17.12 16.25
N ILE A 306 2.07 16.28 15.57
CA ILE A 306 2.48 14.90 15.25
C ILE A 306 3.55 14.93 14.16
N PRO A 307 4.77 14.40 14.41
CA PRO A 307 5.81 14.34 13.39
C PRO A 307 5.34 13.55 12.16
N GLY A 308 5.64 14.06 10.96
CA GLY A 308 5.26 13.42 9.71
C GLY A 308 3.79 13.57 9.33
N VAL A 309 3.00 14.37 10.06
CA VAL A 309 1.61 14.72 9.67
C VAL A 309 1.56 16.17 9.22
N ARG A 310 0.80 16.42 8.16
CA ARG A 310 0.56 17.77 7.65
C ARG A 310 -0.94 18.01 7.43
N VAL A 311 -1.43 19.15 7.91
CA VAL A 311 -2.77 19.64 7.60
C VAL A 311 -2.72 20.30 6.22
N ILE A 312 -3.46 19.75 5.26
CA ILE A 312 -3.44 20.20 3.86
C ILE A 312 -4.70 20.95 3.45
N GLY A 313 -5.77 20.89 4.25
CA GLY A 313 -7.05 21.50 3.89
C GLY A 313 -8.13 21.27 4.94
N HIS A 314 -9.37 21.40 4.50
CA HIS A 314 -10.54 21.19 5.36
C HIS A 314 -11.75 20.68 4.56
N ILE A 315 -12.65 20.04 5.26
CA ILE A 315 -13.94 19.55 4.74
C ILE A 315 -14.93 20.72 4.67
N THR A 316 -15.67 20.76 3.57
CA THR A 316 -16.67 21.82 3.28
C THR A 316 -18.05 21.22 3.05
N LYS A 317 -19.04 22.08 2.83
CA LYS A 317 -20.37 21.66 2.40
C LYS A 317 -20.31 21.03 1.01
N PRO A 318 -21.17 20.03 0.71
CA PRO A 318 -21.17 19.32 -0.58
C PRO A 318 -21.41 20.24 -1.78
N GLU A 319 -22.17 21.32 -1.62
CA GLU A 319 -22.48 22.28 -2.70
C GLU A 319 -21.23 23.01 -3.22
N LEU A 320 -20.17 23.08 -2.41
CA LEU A 320 -18.91 23.70 -2.78
C LEU A 320 -18.01 22.78 -3.60
N GLY A 321 -18.38 21.49 -3.73
CA GLY A 321 -17.58 20.49 -4.46
C GLY A 321 -16.22 20.20 -3.82
N CYS A 322 -15.37 19.52 -4.57
CA CYS A 322 -14.00 19.14 -4.16
C CYS A 322 -13.00 19.90 -5.01
N CYS A 323 -12.21 20.78 -4.41
CA CYS A 323 -11.29 21.67 -5.13
C CYS A 323 -9.95 21.78 -4.43
N MET A 324 -8.90 22.05 -5.23
CA MET A 324 -7.62 22.56 -4.77
C MET A 324 -7.54 24.06 -5.00
N ILE A 325 -7.05 24.78 -4.02
CA ILE A 325 -6.70 26.20 -4.13
C ILE A 325 -5.22 26.29 -4.48
N THR A 326 -4.92 26.86 -5.63
CA THR A 326 -3.54 27.06 -6.11
C THR A 326 -2.87 28.23 -5.39
N ARG A 327 -1.55 28.39 -5.58
CA ARG A 327 -0.77 29.49 -4.99
C ARG A 327 -1.19 30.89 -5.45
N ASP A 328 -1.88 30.98 -6.57
CA ASP A 328 -2.45 32.23 -7.11
C ASP A 328 -3.94 32.39 -6.81
N ASP A 329 -4.43 31.66 -5.79
CA ASP A 329 -5.84 31.67 -5.34
C ASP A 329 -6.86 31.20 -6.40
N THR A 330 -6.43 30.42 -7.40
CA THR A 330 -7.34 29.83 -8.39
C THR A 330 -7.91 28.52 -7.84
N GLU A 331 -9.22 28.32 -8.01
CA GLU A 331 -9.88 27.06 -7.69
C GLU A 331 -9.79 26.06 -8.85
N ILE A 332 -9.22 24.88 -8.59
CA ILE A 332 -9.16 23.75 -9.53
C ILE A 332 -9.99 22.61 -8.99
N THR A 333 -10.99 22.16 -9.73
CA THR A 333 -11.78 20.99 -9.36
C THR A 333 -10.90 19.73 -9.36
N LEU A 334 -10.91 18.98 -8.26
CA LEU A 334 -10.21 17.71 -8.16
C LEU A 334 -10.85 16.68 -9.09
N ARG A 335 -10.00 15.91 -9.77
CA ARG A 335 -10.39 14.79 -10.64
C ARG A 335 -9.48 13.62 -10.36
N ALA A 336 -10.06 12.44 -10.15
CA ALA A 336 -9.30 11.21 -10.14
C ALA A 336 -8.84 10.91 -11.57
N GLN A 337 -7.55 10.83 -11.76
CA GLN A 337 -6.91 10.43 -13.03
C GLN A 337 -6.17 9.08 -12.87
N GLY A 338 -6.42 8.39 -11.75
CA GLY A 338 -5.86 7.09 -11.44
C GLY A 338 -6.16 6.07 -12.54
N TRP A 339 -5.47 4.95 -12.50
CA TRP A 339 -5.61 3.88 -13.48
C TRP A 339 -7.06 3.36 -13.56
N ASN A 340 -7.70 3.52 -14.71
CA ASN A 340 -9.05 3.03 -14.95
C ASN A 340 -8.99 1.82 -15.90
N SER A 341 -9.00 0.62 -15.34
CA SER A 341 -8.96 -0.65 -16.09
C SER A 341 -10.19 -0.90 -16.97
N LEU A 342 -11.24 -0.10 -16.77
CA LEU A 342 -12.54 -0.26 -17.45
C LEU A 342 -12.91 0.94 -18.34
N ALA A 343 -12.01 1.92 -18.52
CA ALA A 343 -12.25 3.00 -19.47
C ALA A 343 -12.24 2.40 -20.89
N GLU A 344 -13.37 2.48 -21.57
CA GLU A 344 -13.43 2.24 -23.02
C GLU A 344 -12.56 3.31 -23.72
N GLU A 345 -11.72 2.88 -24.66
CA GLU A 345 -10.90 3.73 -25.53
C GLU A 345 -11.75 4.69 -26.37
#